data_7f8d9526a89d2e99e4044573bae6921d
#
_entry.id   7f8d9526a89d2e99e4044573bae6921d
#
_cell.length_a   1.000
_cell.length_b   1.000
_cell.length_c   1.000
_cell.angle_alpha   90.00
_cell.angle_beta   90.00
_cell.angle_gamma   90.00
#
_symmetry.space_group_name_H-M   'P 1'
#
loop_
_entity.id
_entity.type
_entity.pdbx_description
1 polymer ?
#
loop_
_entity_poly.entity_id
_entity_poly.type
_entity_poly.pdbx_seq_one_letter_code
_entity_poly.pdbx_strand_id
1 'polypeptide(L)'
;MDIFVYLTLCFTSLFTLMDPLGVMPVFLQMTDGMDTKERRYIALKACTIAFIILVLFTLSGRFLFHFFGISTDGFRIVGGIIIFKIGYDMLQAHFTHVKLNETERKEYSKDITITPLAIPMLCGPGAISSGITLMEDASEYTFKIVLLGVIALVCILSFFILCASTQLLKILGETGNNVMMRLMGLILMVIAVECFISGIQIGRASCRERV
;
A
#
# COMPACT_ATOMS: atom_id res chain seq x y z
N MET A 1 4.75 13.29 -24.02
CA MET A 1 5.49 12.28 -23.23
C MET A 1 5.30 10.93 -23.91
N ASP A 2 6.37 10.16 -24.11
CA ASP A 2 6.25 8.83 -24.74
C ASP A 2 5.51 7.86 -23.83
N ILE A 3 4.68 7.00 -24.42
CA ILE A 3 3.87 6.00 -23.70
C ILE A 3 4.76 5.12 -22.81
N PHE A 4 5.94 4.75 -23.30
CA PHE A 4 6.88 3.91 -22.55
C PHE A 4 7.45 4.62 -21.32
N VAL A 5 7.76 5.91 -21.43
CA VAL A 5 8.22 6.73 -20.29
C VAL A 5 7.12 6.85 -19.24
N TYR A 6 5.88 7.12 -19.67
CA TYR A 6 4.73 7.20 -18.77
C TYR A 6 4.44 5.88 -18.08
N LEU A 7 4.47 4.76 -18.80
CA LEU A 7 4.29 3.42 -18.24
C LEU A 7 5.32 3.12 -17.15
N THR A 8 6.60 3.41 -17.43
CA THR A 8 7.70 3.18 -16.47
C THR A 8 7.52 4.05 -15.23
N LEU A 9 7.15 5.31 -15.41
CA LEU A 9 6.89 6.25 -14.31
C LEU A 9 5.72 5.77 -13.44
N CYS A 10 4.61 5.38 -14.06
CA CYS A 10 3.45 4.85 -13.33
C CYS A 10 3.81 3.57 -12.56
N PHE A 11 4.54 2.65 -13.21
CA PHE A 11 4.91 1.38 -12.60
C PHE A 11 5.85 1.59 -11.41
N THR A 12 6.92 2.37 -11.58
CA THR A 12 7.88 2.61 -10.50
C THR A 12 7.24 3.34 -9.32
N SER A 13 6.44 4.38 -9.59
CA SER A 13 5.75 5.13 -8.54
C SER A 13 4.78 4.25 -7.75
N LEU A 14 3.90 3.53 -8.44
CA LEU A 14 2.90 2.70 -7.77
C LEU A 14 3.52 1.49 -7.08
N PHE A 15 4.50 0.81 -7.70
CA PHE A 15 5.18 -0.33 -7.10
C PHE A 15 5.94 0.06 -5.82
N THR A 16 6.62 1.21 -5.84
CA THR A 16 7.35 1.72 -4.67
C THR A 16 6.40 2.13 -3.54
N LEU A 17 5.27 2.78 -3.87
CA LEU A 17 4.33 3.27 -2.86
C LEU A 17 3.41 2.19 -2.29
N MET A 18 3.11 1.15 -3.06
CA MET A 18 2.41 -0.04 -2.59
C MET A 18 3.33 -0.96 -1.78
N ASP A 19 4.64 -0.90 -2.04
CA ASP A 19 5.72 -1.64 -1.36
C ASP A 19 5.35 -3.09 -0.98
N PRO A 20 5.04 -3.96 -1.95
CA PRO A 20 4.60 -5.31 -1.66
C PRO A 20 5.68 -6.16 -0.95
N LEU A 21 6.95 -5.77 -1.06
CA LEU A 21 8.05 -6.42 -0.36
C LEU A 21 8.05 -6.05 1.13
N GLY A 22 7.75 -4.78 1.45
CA GLY A 22 7.61 -4.33 2.83
C GLY A 22 6.36 -4.90 3.52
N VAL A 23 5.30 -5.16 2.76
CA VAL A 23 4.07 -5.78 3.28
C VAL A 23 4.26 -7.27 3.57
N MET A 24 5.18 -7.95 2.87
CA MET A 24 5.38 -9.40 2.96
C MET A 24 5.64 -9.93 4.37
N PRO A 25 6.54 -9.37 5.19
CA PRO A 25 6.77 -9.88 6.55
C PRO A 25 5.57 -9.70 7.48
N VAL A 26 4.81 -8.61 7.32
CA VAL A 26 3.57 -8.39 8.08
C VAL A 26 2.51 -9.42 7.68
N PHE A 27 2.35 -9.65 6.39
CA PHE A 27 1.45 -10.68 5.87
C PHE A 27 1.78 -12.06 6.44
N LEU A 28 3.06 -12.44 6.48
CA LEU A 28 3.52 -13.71 7.05
C LEU A 28 3.15 -13.84 8.52
N GLN A 29 3.38 -12.79 9.30
CA GLN A 29 3.09 -12.80 10.73
C GLN A 29 1.58 -12.84 11.01
N MET A 30 0.79 -12.07 10.28
CA MET A 30 -0.67 -12.04 10.45
C MET A 30 -1.35 -13.33 9.99
N THR A 31 -0.73 -14.07 9.07
CA THR A 31 -1.24 -15.36 8.59
C THR A 31 -0.53 -16.56 9.21
N ASP A 32 0.22 -16.36 10.28
CA ASP A 32 0.91 -17.46 10.96
C ASP A 32 -0.07 -18.51 11.48
N GLY A 33 0.31 -19.78 11.37
CA GLY A 33 -0.56 -20.92 11.72
C GLY A 33 -1.72 -21.17 10.74
N MET A 34 -1.87 -20.41 9.65
CA MET A 34 -2.91 -20.63 8.64
C MET A 34 -2.42 -21.55 7.52
N ASP A 35 -3.36 -22.29 6.90
CA ASP A 35 -3.08 -23.14 5.76
C ASP A 35 -2.70 -22.33 4.51
N THR A 36 -1.94 -22.96 3.60
CA THR A 36 -1.53 -22.33 2.33
C THR A 36 -2.71 -21.82 1.50
N LYS A 37 -3.85 -22.52 1.54
CA LYS A 37 -5.08 -22.12 0.84
C LYS A 37 -5.69 -20.86 1.46
N GLU A 38 -5.74 -20.80 2.78
CA GLU A 38 -6.24 -19.64 3.52
C GLU A 38 -5.37 -18.41 3.28
N ARG A 39 -4.03 -18.56 3.37
CA ARG A 39 -3.08 -17.47 3.07
C ARG A 39 -3.25 -16.93 1.65
N ARG A 40 -3.36 -17.82 0.66
CA ARG A 40 -3.57 -17.44 -0.73
C ARG A 40 -4.90 -16.71 -0.93
N TYR A 41 -5.95 -17.14 -0.23
CA TYR A 41 -7.26 -16.47 -0.27
C TYR A 41 -7.19 -15.06 0.33
N ILE A 42 -6.51 -14.89 1.47
CA ILE A 42 -6.29 -13.59 2.11
C ILE A 42 -5.50 -12.66 1.18
N ALA A 43 -4.39 -13.15 0.60
CA ALA A 43 -3.59 -12.38 -0.34
C ALA A 43 -4.40 -11.92 -1.56
N LEU A 44 -5.18 -12.83 -2.16
CA LEU A 44 -6.02 -12.52 -3.32
C LEU A 44 -7.06 -11.45 -2.95
N LYS A 45 -7.73 -11.63 -1.83
CA LYS A 45 -8.77 -10.71 -1.37
C LYS A 45 -8.19 -9.34 -1.02
N ALA A 46 -7.04 -9.28 -0.34
CA ALA A 46 -6.36 -8.02 -0.02
C ALA A 46 -5.94 -7.27 -1.28
N CYS A 47 -5.31 -7.94 -2.26
CA CYS A 47 -4.92 -7.34 -3.52
C CYS A 47 -6.12 -6.89 -4.36
N THR A 48 -7.23 -7.65 -4.33
CA THR A 48 -8.47 -7.27 -5.03
C THR A 48 -9.10 -6.03 -4.41
N ILE A 49 -9.16 -5.94 -3.08
CA ILE A 49 -9.68 -4.77 -2.37
C ILE A 49 -8.79 -3.56 -2.65
N ALA A 50 -7.46 -3.71 -2.56
CA ALA A 50 -6.51 -2.65 -2.88
C ALA A 50 -6.67 -2.16 -4.33
N PHE A 51 -6.84 -3.08 -5.29
CA PHE A 51 -7.10 -2.75 -6.70
C PHE A 51 -8.39 -1.92 -6.86
N ILE A 52 -9.50 -2.39 -6.27
CA ILE A 52 -10.79 -1.70 -6.37
C ILE A 52 -10.68 -0.29 -5.78
N ILE A 53 -10.07 -0.14 -4.62
CA ILE A 53 -9.89 1.16 -3.96
C ILE A 53 -9.00 2.07 -4.80
N LEU A 54 -7.84 1.59 -5.27
CA LEU A 54 -6.95 2.38 -6.12
C LEU A 54 -7.64 2.86 -7.37
N VAL A 55 -8.34 1.97 -8.10
CA VAL A 55 -9.09 2.34 -9.31
C VAL A 55 -10.17 3.37 -8.99
N LEU A 56 -10.94 3.14 -7.92
CA LEU A 56 -12.01 4.05 -7.51
C LEU A 56 -11.46 5.45 -7.21
N PHE A 57 -10.42 5.55 -6.39
CA PHE A 57 -9.82 6.84 -6.06
C PHE A 57 -9.08 7.47 -7.24
N THR A 58 -8.42 6.68 -8.08
CA THR A 58 -7.75 7.19 -9.29
C THR A 58 -8.76 7.82 -10.25
N LEU A 59 -9.95 7.23 -10.41
CA LEU A 59 -10.99 7.74 -11.29
C LEU A 59 -11.81 8.89 -10.68
N SER A 60 -12.13 8.81 -9.40
CA SER A 60 -13.04 9.75 -8.71
C SER A 60 -12.34 10.69 -7.74
N GLY A 61 -11.05 10.51 -7.48
CA GLY A 61 -10.36 11.19 -6.38
C GLY A 61 -10.38 12.72 -6.49
N ARG A 62 -10.24 13.26 -7.70
CA ARG A 62 -10.36 14.71 -7.93
C ARG A 62 -11.72 15.24 -7.51
N PHE A 63 -12.80 14.55 -7.91
CA PHE A 63 -14.16 14.93 -7.52
C PHE A 63 -14.36 14.78 -6.01
N LEU A 64 -13.90 13.68 -5.44
CA LEU A 64 -14.04 13.38 -4.02
C LEU A 64 -13.31 14.42 -3.16
N PHE A 65 -12.07 14.73 -3.50
CA PHE A 65 -11.24 15.68 -2.78
C PHE A 65 -11.81 17.10 -2.88
N HIS A 66 -12.29 17.49 -4.06
CA HIS A 66 -12.95 18.77 -4.25
C HIS A 66 -14.27 18.86 -3.47
N PHE A 67 -15.07 17.80 -3.47
CA PHE A 67 -16.34 17.74 -2.75
C PHE A 67 -16.18 17.87 -1.24
N PHE A 68 -15.17 17.19 -0.67
CA PHE A 68 -14.87 17.27 0.77
C PHE A 68 -13.95 18.45 1.15
N GLY A 69 -13.47 19.22 0.20
CA GLY A 69 -12.49 20.28 0.45
C GLY A 69 -11.16 19.78 0.98
N ILE A 70 -10.81 18.52 0.69
CA ILE A 70 -9.58 17.88 1.14
C ILE A 70 -8.50 18.09 0.07
N SER A 71 -7.31 18.57 0.51
CA SER A 71 -6.14 18.63 -0.37
C SER A 71 -5.44 17.27 -0.45
N THR A 72 -4.87 16.95 -1.61
CA THR A 72 -3.98 15.78 -1.80
C THR A 72 -2.81 15.83 -0.83
N ASP A 73 -2.33 17.02 -0.52
CA ASP A 73 -1.21 17.25 0.38
C ASP A 73 -1.56 16.93 1.84
N GLY A 74 -2.74 17.37 2.30
CA GLY A 74 -3.27 17.00 3.62
C GLY A 74 -3.46 15.50 3.76
N PHE A 75 -3.93 14.86 2.70
CA PHE A 75 -4.09 13.41 2.66
C PHE A 75 -2.74 12.67 2.75
N ARG A 76 -1.69 13.17 2.08
CA ARG A 76 -0.32 12.65 2.19
C ARG A 76 0.26 12.79 3.60
N ILE A 77 0.05 13.94 4.25
CA ILE A 77 0.52 14.20 5.62
C ILE A 77 -0.10 13.20 6.60
N VAL A 78 -1.42 13.08 6.61
CA VAL A 78 -2.14 12.15 7.49
C VAL A 78 -1.74 10.71 7.21
N GLY A 79 -1.63 10.38 5.94
CA GLY A 79 -1.18 9.06 5.51
C GLY A 79 0.24 8.73 5.93
N GLY A 80 1.16 9.68 5.84
CA GLY A 80 2.52 9.55 6.35
C GLY A 80 2.53 9.21 7.85
N ILE A 81 1.69 9.87 8.66
CA ILE A 81 1.58 9.59 10.10
C ILE A 81 1.11 8.14 10.34
N ILE A 82 0.13 7.66 9.58
CA ILE A 82 -0.40 6.30 9.72
C ILE A 82 0.67 5.27 9.33
N ILE A 83 1.36 5.46 8.20
CA ILE A 83 2.43 4.57 7.72
C ILE A 83 3.60 4.58 8.72
N PHE A 84 3.94 5.75 9.28
CA PHE A 84 4.98 5.85 10.30
C PHE A 84 4.66 5.00 11.53
N LYS A 85 3.40 5.05 12.01
CA LYS A 85 2.96 4.23 13.13
C LYS A 85 3.09 2.73 12.82
N ILE A 86 2.69 2.30 11.63
CA ILE A 86 2.81 0.91 11.21
C ILE A 86 4.28 0.48 11.16
N GLY A 87 5.16 1.29 10.56
CA GLY A 87 6.60 1.02 10.53
C GLY A 87 7.22 0.94 11.93
N TYR A 88 6.77 1.79 12.85
CA TYR A 88 7.19 1.76 14.25
C TYR A 88 6.74 0.48 14.98
N ASP A 89 5.49 0.06 14.77
CA ASP A 89 4.96 -1.19 15.34
C ASP A 89 5.73 -2.43 14.79
N MET A 90 6.10 -2.40 13.49
CA MET A 90 6.95 -3.41 12.87
C MET A 90 8.36 -3.45 13.49
N LEU A 91 8.96 -2.29 13.75
CA LEU A 91 10.29 -2.19 14.36
C LEU A 91 10.31 -2.80 15.77
N GLN A 92 9.23 -2.63 16.52
CA GLN A 92 9.08 -3.18 17.88
C GLN A 92 8.65 -4.66 17.87
N ALA A 93 8.35 -5.23 16.72
CA ALA A 93 7.77 -6.59 16.60
C ALA A 93 6.50 -6.80 17.47
N HIS A 94 5.70 -5.75 17.64
CA HIS A 94 4.49 -5.75 18.47
C HIS A 94 3.25 -6.34 17.78
N PHE A 95 3.38 -6.95 16.61
CA PHE A 95 2.28 -7.70 16.04
C PHE A 95 2.07 -8.98 16.85
N THR A 96 1.08 -8.96 17.72
CA THR A 96 0.80 -10.04 18.67
C THR A 96 0.32 -11.29 17.94
N HIS A 97 0.96 -12.43 18.19
CA HIS A 97 0.43 -13.73 17.81
C HIS A 97 -0.88 -13.99 18.57
N VAL A 98 -2.01 -13.75 17.94
CA VAL A 98 -3.31 -14.06 18.52
C VAL A 98 -3.60 -15.53 18.28
N LYS A 99 -3.54 -16.35 19.35
CA LYS A 99 -4.02 -17.74 19.30
C LYS A 99 -5.54 -17.72 19.25
N LEU A 100 -6.10 -17.91 18.07
CA LEU A 100 -7.54 -17.86 17.80
C LEU A 100 -8.14 -19.27 17.75
N ASN A 101 -9.38 -19.42 18.25
CA ASN A 101 -10.23 -20.57 18.01
C ASN A 101 -10.75 -20.57 16.55
N GLU A 102 -11.23 -21.72 16.04
CA GLU A 102 -11.63 -21.85 14.61
C GLU A 102 -12.71 -20.84 14.17
N THR A 103 -13.62 -20.46 15.04
CA THR A 103 -14.68 -19.48 14.78
C THR A 103 -14.13 -18.05 14.72
N GLU A 104 -13.30 -17.70 15.68
CA GLU A 104 -12.59 -16.41 15.74
C GLU A 104 -11.62 -16.24 14.57
N ARG A 105 -11.04 -17.34 14.08
CA ARG A 105 -10.12 -17.38 12.94
C ARG A 105 -10.76 -16.91 11.63
N LYS A 106 -12.04 -17.24 11.38
CA LYS A 106 -12.76 -16.78 10.18
C LYS A 106 -13.10 -15.29 10.23
N GLU A 107 -13.45 -14.76 11.39
CA GLU A 107 -13.69 -13.33 11.58
C GLU A 107 -12.37 -12.56 11.50
N TYR A 108 -11.35 -13.03 12.19
CA TYR A 108 -10.01 -12.44 12.14
C TYR A 108 -9.44 -12.41 10.72
N SER A 109 -9.60 -13.47 9.93
CA SER A 109 -9.13 -13.50 8.54
C SER A 109 -9.84 -12.46 7.64
N LYS A 110 -11.08 -12.07 7.95
CA LYS A 110 -11.77 -10.99 7.25
C LYS A 110 -11.22 -9.63 7.68
N ASP A 111 -10.98 -9.43 8.96
CA ASP A 111 -10.51 -8.16 9.51
C ASP A 111 -9.09 -7.83 9.03
N ILE A 112 -8.15 -8.78 9.12
CA ILE A 112 -6.77 -8.57 8.67
C ILE A 112 -6.65 -8.35 7.17
N THR A 113 -7.57 -8.89 6.37
CA THR A 113 -7.57 -8.71 4.92
C THR A 113 -7.83 -7.25 4.54
N ILE A 114 -8.67 -6.56 5.28
CA ILE A 114 -9.05 -5.17 5.03
C ILE A 114 -8.09 -4.24 5.75
N THR A 115 -7.90 -4.46 7.05
CA THR A 115 -7.07 -3.61 7.91
C THR A 115 -6.11 -4.49 8.72
N PRO A 116 -4.77 -4.28 8.65
CA PRO A 116 -4.08 -3.22 7.90
C PRO A 116 -3.65 -3.61 6.48
N LEU A 117 -3.89 -4.85 6.02
CA LEU A 117 -3.23 -5.41 4.84
C LEU A 117 -3.60 -4.68 3.53
N ALA A 118 -4.92 -4.58 3.21
CA ALA A 118 -5.36 -3.84 2.03
C ALA A 118 -5.24 -2.34 2.26
N ILE A 119 -5.74 -1.86 3.40
CA ILE A 119 -5.69 -0.45 3.81
C ILE A 119 -5.08 -0.39 5.22
N PRO A 120 -4.03 0.39 5.46
CA PRO A 120 -3.34 1.32 4.56
C PRO A 120 -2.09 0.77 3.87
N MET A 121 -1.77 -0.54 4.02
CA MET A 121 -0.46 -1.04 3.57
C MET A 121 -0.35 -1.14 2.04
N LEU A 122 -1.17 -1.98 1.38
CA LEU A 122 -1.14 -2.11 -0.09
C LEU A 122 -1.74 -0.90 -0.79
N CYS A 123 -2.85 -0.36 -0.28
CA CYS A 123 -3.50 0.82 -0.81
C CYS A 123 -3.33 1.98 0.17
N GLY A 124 -2.09 2.43 0.33
CA GLY A 124 -1.75 3.54 1.21
C GLY A 124 -2.09 4.90 0.59
N PRO A 125 -2.14 5.96 1.43
CA PRO A 125 -2.45 7.31 0.96
C PRO A 125 -1.42 7.85 -0.04
N GLY A 126 -0.18 7.36 0.00
CA GLY A 126 0.84 7.64 -1.01
C GLY A 126 0.45 7.09 -2.38
N ALA A 127 0.03 5.81 -2.45
CA ALA A 127 -0.41 5.17 -3.70
C ALA A 127 -1.68 5.82 -4.24
N ILE A 128 -2.65 6.13 -3.37
CA ILE A 128 -3.90 6.81 -3.75
C ILE A 128 -3.59 8.19 -4.33
N SER A 129 -2.82 9.03 -3.62
CA SER A 129 -2.49 10.38 -4.10
C SER A 129 -1.69 10.35 -5.40
N SER A 130 -0.75 9.40 -5.56
CA SER A 130 0.00 9.24 -6.79
C SER A 130 -0.90 8.80 -7.95
N GLY A 131 -1.82 7.87 -7.71
CA GLY A 131 -2.80 7.45 -8.72
C GLY A 131 -3.67 8.61 -9.22
N ILE A 132 -4.12 9.49 -8.32
CA ILE A 132 -4.89 10.70 -8.66
C ILE A 132 -4.04 11.66 -9.49
N THR A 133 -2.82 11.97 -9.06
CA THR A 133 -1.91 12.88 -9.78
C THR A 133 -1.57 12.35 -11.18
N LEU A 134 -1.20 11.06 -11.28
CA LEU A 134 -0.92 10.43 -12.57
C LEU A 134 -2.13 10.45 -13.51
N MET A 135 -3.35 10.33 -12.99
CA MET A 135 -4.58 10.43 -13.77
C MET A 135 -4.82 11.87 -14.27
N GLU A 136 -4.46 12.87 -13.48
CA GLU A 136 -4.54 14.30 -13.87
C GLU A 136 -3.51 14.64 -14.96
N ASP A 137 -2.30 14.10 -14.87
CA ASP A 137 -1.23 14.28 -15.85
C ASP A 137 -1.52 13.55 -17.17
N ALA A 138 -2.45 12.59 -17.18
CA ALA A 138 -2.86 11.83 -18.35
C ALA A 138 -3.73 12.67 -19.30
N SER A 139 -3.09 13.38 -20.23
CA SER A 139 -3.77 14.29 -21.20
C SER A 139 -4.65 13.54 -22.19
N GLU A 140 -4.30 12.31 -22.59
CA GLU A 140 -5.00 11.51 -23.58
C GLU A 140 -5.64 10.27 -22.95
N TYR A 141 -6.69 9.77 -23.60
CA TYR A 141 -7.40 8.57 -23.13
C TYR A 141 -6.51 7.33 -23.06
N THR A 142 -5.51 7.26 -23.94
CA THR A 142 -4.52 6.18 -23.99
C THR A 142 -3.71 6.08 -22.70
N PHE A 143 -3.24 7.22 -22.16
CA PHE A 143 -2.49 7.25 -20.89
C PHE A 143 -3.34 6.83 -19.70
N LYS A 144 -4.65 7.14 -19.67
CA LYS A 144 -5.58 6.71 -18.64
C LYS A 144 -5.74 5.19 -18.61
N ILE A 145 -5.85 4.57 -19.79
CA ILE A 145 -5.94 3.10 -19.92
C ILE A 145 -4.62 2.46 -19.49
N VAL A 146 -3.48 3.02 -19.87
CA VAL A 146 -2.16 2.54 -19.46
C VAL A 146 -2.03 2.59 -17.93
N LEU A 147 -2.44 3.67 -17.28
CA LEU A 147 -2.40 3.79 -15.82
C LEU A 147 -3.24 2.70 -15.13
N LEU A 148 -4.48 2.48 -15.59
CA LEU A 148 -5.34 1.42 -15.04
C LEU A 148 -4.73 0.03 -15.25
N GLY A 149 -4.11 -0.20 -16.41
CA GLY A 149 -3.38 -1.44 -16.70
C GLY A 149 -2.19 -1.64 -15.77
N VAL A 150 -1.45 -0.57 -15.46
CA VAL A 150 -0.32 -0.60 -14.51
C VAL A 150 -0.81 -0.88 -13.08
N ILE A 151 -1.91 -0.27 -12.63
CA ILE A 151 -2.50 -0.57 -11.31
C ILE A 151 -2.83 -2.07 -11.22
N ALA A 152 -3.47 -2.64 -12.25
CA ALA A 152 -3.77 -4.06 -12.30
C ALA A 152 -2.49 -4.92 -12.26
N LEU A 153 -1.48 -4.56 -13.05
CA LEU A 153 -0.20 -5.25 -13.10
C LEU A 153 0.50 -5.27 -11.73
N VAL A 154 0.58 -4.11 -11.06
CA VAL A 154 1.22 -4.01 -9.74
C VAL A 154 0.44 -4.82 -8.69
N CYS A 155 -0.89 -4.80 -8.70
CA CYS A 155 -1.70 -5.63 -7.80
C CYS A 155 -1.49 -7.13 -8.04
N ILE A 156 -1.38 -7.56 -9.31
CA ILE A 156 -1.09 -8.95 -9.66
C ILE A 156 0.32 -9.36 -9.18
N LEU A 157 1.32 -8.50 -9.40
CA LEU A 157 2.68 -8.75 -8.89
C LEU A 157 2.70 -8.83 -7.37
N SER A 158 1.99 -7.93 -6.68
CA SER A 158 1.85 -7.95 -5.22
C SER A 158 1.25 -9.27 -4.73
N PHE A 159 0.21 -9.77 -5.40
CA PHE A 159 -0.37 -11.07 -5.10
C PHE A 159 0.65 -12.22 -5.22
N PHE A 160 1.44 -12.25 -6.30
CA PHE A 160 2.47 -13.28 -6.48
C PHE A 160 3.56 -13.16 -5.42
N ILE A 161 4.01 -11.95 -5.07
CA ILE A 161 5.00 -11.71 -4.03
C ILE A 161 4.48 -12.21 -2.67
N LEU A 162 3.24 -11.88 -2.30
CA LEU A 162 2.62 -12.36 -1.05
C LEU A 162 2.46 -13.88 -1.03
N CYS A 163 2.11 -14.52 -2.16
CA CYS A 163 2.05 -15.97 -2.26
C CYS A 163 3.44 -16.63 -2.14
N ALA A 164 4.48 -16.01 -2.70
CA ALA A 164 5.85 -16.49 -2.61
C ALA A 164 6.45 -16.32 -1.21
N SER A 165 5.92 -15.42 -0.40
CA SER A 165 6.41 -15.12 0.96
C SER A 165 6.46 -16.37 1.87
N THR A 166 5.55 -17.31 1.69
CA THR A 166 5.54 -18.57 2.46
C THR A 166 6.77 -19.45 2.21
N GLN A 167 7.34 -19.39 1.01
CA GLN A 167 8.58 -20.10 0.69
C GLN A 167 9.79 -19.39 1.32
N LEU A 168 9.76 -18.05 1.34
CA LEU A 168 10.79 -17.24 1.96
C LEU A 168 10.87 -17.48 3.47
N LEU A 169 9.72 -17.61 4.14
CA LEU A 169 9.67 -17.92 5.58
C LEU A 169 10.35 -19.27 5.91
N LYS A 170 10.20 -20.28 5.05
CA LYS A 170 10.86 -21.58 5.22
C LYS A 170 12.39 -21.48 5.13
N ILE A 171 12.90 -20.52 4.36
CA ILE A 171 14.34 -20.29 4.18
C ILE A 171 14.91 -19.43 5.31
N LEU A 172 14.22 -18.36 5.70
CA LEU A 172 14.70 -17.41 6.70
C LEU A 172 14.45 -17.86 8.14
N GLY A 173 13.44 -18.71 8.38
CA GLY A 173 12.97 -19.06 9.71
C GLY A 173 12.36 -17.88 10.47
N GLU A 174 11.94 -18.11 11.72
CA GLU A 174 11.31 -17.07 12.56
C GLU A 174 12.25 -15.90 12.85
N THR A 175 13.51 -16.17 13.14
CA THR A 175 14.52 -15.12 13.42
C THR A 175 14.77 -14.25 12.21
N GLY A 176 14.90 -14.84 11.01
CA GLY A 176 15.07 -14.09 9.77
C GLY A 176 13.86 -13.23 9.43
N ASN A 177 12.64 -13.74 9.66
CA ASN A 177 11.41 -12.97 9.49
C ASN A 177 11.35 -11.75 10.41
N ASN A 178 11.74 -11.91 11.68
CA ASN A 178 11.78 -10.81 12.64
C ASN A 178 12.81 -9.74 12.26
N VAL A 179 13.98 -10.14 11.76
CA VAL A 179 14.98 -9.18 11.24
C VAL A 179 14.45 -8.45 10.02
N MET A 180 13.84 -9.17 9.07
CA MET A 180 13.26 -8.58 7.86
C MET A 180 12.14 -7.60 8.21
N MET A 181 11.29 -7.94 9.19
CA MET A 181 10.23 -7.07 9.66
C MET A 181 10.75 -5.75 10.24
N ARG A 182 11.83 -5.81 11.04
CA ARG A 182 12.47 -4.59 11.58
C ARG A 182 13.09 -3.73 10.50
N LEU A 183 13.78 -4.34 9.52
CA LEU A 183 14.37 -3.61 8.40
C LEU A 183 13.28 -2.96 7.53
N MET A 184 12.21 -3.69 7.21
CA MET A 184 11.09 -3.13 6.44
C MET A 184 10.33 -2.07 7.22
N GLY A 185 10.20 -2.21 8.55
CA GLY A 185 9.66 -1.18 9.42
C GLY A 185 10.44 0.13 9.33
N LEU A 186 11.78 0.07 9.33
CA LEU A 186 12.63 1.25 9.12
C LEU A 186 12.40 1.88 7.73
N ILE A 187 12.33 1.09 6.68
CA ILE A 187 12.07 1.57 5.31
C ILE A 187 10.71 2.26 5.24
N LEU A 188 9.65 1.63 5.80
CA LEU A 188 8.31 2.23 5.86
C LEU A 188 8.31 3.56 6.63
N MET A 189 9.06 3.68 7.73
CA MET A 189 9.19 4.94 8.46
C MET A 189 9.87 6.03 7.61
N VAL A 190 10.88 5.69 6.81
CA VAL A 190 11.51 6.64 5.88
C VAL A 190 10.52 7.09 4.80
N ILE A 191 9.80 6.15 4.17
CA ILE A 191 8.75 6.46 3.18
C ILE A 191 7.66 7.35 3.79
N ALA A 192 7.28 7.09 5.03
CA ALA A 192 6.31 7.89 5.76
C ALA A 192 6.77 9.34 5.96
N VAL A 193 8.04 9.53 6.33
CA VAL A 193 8.65 10.87 6.48
C VAL A 193 8.73 11.58 5.13
N GLU A 194 9.08 10.89 4.06
CA GLU A 194 9.08 11.43 2.69
C GLU A 194 7.68 11.89 2.27
N CYS A 195 6.64 11.09 2.54
CA CYS A 195 5.25 11.48 2.29
C CYS A 195 4.85 12.73 3.09
N PHE A 196 5.27 12.82 4.35
CA PHE A 196 4.99 13.96 5.22
C PHE A 196 5.69 15.23 4.71
N ILE A 197 6.98 15.17 4.39
CA ILE A 197 7.76 16.29 3.86
C ILE A 197 7.20 16.77 2.53
N SER A 198 6.88 15.84 1.61
CA SER A 198 6.29 16.14 0.31
C SER A 198 4.95 16.87 0.47
N GLY A 199 4.08 16.42 1.39
CA GLY A 199 2.81 17.10 1.67
C GLY A 199 2.99 18.53 2.18
N ILE A 200 4.01 18.80 3.03
CA ILE A 200 4.30 20.15 3.51
C ILE A 200 4.87 21.05 2.41
N GLN A 201 5.77 20.54 1.57
CA GLN A 201 6.42 21.32 0.51
C GLN A 201 5.42 21.78 -0.54
N ILE A 202 4.55 20.88 -0.99
CA ILE A 202 3.52 21.19 -1.99
C ILE A 202 2.45 22.11 -1.40
N GLY A 203 2.02 21.85 -0.15
CA GLY A 203 1.08 22.75 0.55
C GLY A 203 1.59 24.17 0.71
N ARG A 204 2.91 24.37 0.93
CA ARG A 204 3.54 25.69 0.96
C ARG A 204 3.55 26.37 -0.41
N ALA A 205 3.82 25.64 -1.48
CA ALA A 205 3.80 26.18 -2.84
C ALA A 205 2.38 26.65 -3.22
N SER A 206 1.36 25.84 -2.93
CA SER A 206 -0.06 26.18 -3.16
C SER A 206 -0.55 27.39 -2.34
N CYS A 207 -0.07 27.58 -1.11
CA CYS A 207 -0.36 28.79 -0.32
C CYS A 207 0.29 30.04 -0.90
N ARG A 208 1.47 29.91 -1.53
CA ARG A 208 2.21 31.06 -2.11
C ARG A 208 1.59 31.55 -3.42
N GLU A 209 0.91 30.66 -4.16
CA GLU A 209 0.20 31.04 -5.40
C GLU A 209 -1.17 31.69 -5.14
N ARG A 210 -1.71 31.60 -3.91
CA ARG A 210 -3.02 32.20 -3.54
C ARG A 210 -2.90 33.59 -2.90
N VAL A 211 -1.70 34.10 -2.69
CA VAL A 211 -1.40 35.46 -2.22
C VAL A 211 -0.83 36.29 -3.36
#